data_437e766e80e19168121e277891a8bf2b
#
_entry.id   437e766e80e19168121e277891a8bf2b
#
_cell.length_a   1.000
_cell.length_b   1.000
_cell.length_c   1.000
_cell.angle_alpha   90.00
_cell.angle_beta   90.00
_cell.angle_gamma   90.00
#
_symmetry.space_group_name_H-M   'P 1'
#
loop_
_entity.id
_entity.type
_entity.pdbx_description
1 polymer ?
#
loop_
_entity_poly.entity_id
_entity_poly.type
_entity_poly.pdbx_seq_one_letter_code
_entity_poly.pdbx_strand_id
1 'polypeptide(L)'
;MCSSDLTRIQALEDDRTILGYMALINDEKIPVDRVRAVIEVKLTPEREGGFNHLASRIARHREVTACYLMSGSYDLLAFVEGESLKDVASFVSEKLSTLQGVVSTSTHFMLKPYKEHGMLLASDESNQRLHVAP
;
A
#
# COMPACT_ATOMS: atom_id res chain seq x y z
N MET A 1 27.29 20.03 1.35
CA MET A 1 26.55 19.37 2.44
C MET A 1 27.46 19.17 3.63
N CYS A 2 27.06 19.60 4.79
CA CYS A 2 27.87 19.50 6.01
C CYS A 2 27.86 18.06 6.53
N SER A 3 29.01 17.55 7.03
CA SER A 3 29.12 16.21 7.61
C SER A 3 28.16 15.98 8.79
N SER A 4 27.73 17.05 9.48
CA SER A 4 26.76 16.97 10.57
C SER A 4 25.37 16.57 10.09
N ASP A 5 24.97 16.94 8.87
CA ASP A 5 23.67 16.56 8.30
C ASP A 5 23.62 15.08 7.96
N LEU A 6 24.70 14.53 7.41
CA LEU A 6 24.84 13.09 7.15
C LEU A 6 24.81 12.29 8.45
N THR A 7 25.44 12.80 9.51
CA THR A 7 25.43 12.18 10.83
C THR A 7 24.04 12.15 11.44
N ARG A 8 23.24 13.23 11.27
CA ARG A 8 21.85 13.29 11.73
C ARG A 8 20.97 12.28 11.01
N ILE A 9 21.10 12.19 9.69
CA ILE A 9 20.37 11.21 8.87
C ILE A 9 20.74 9.80 9.32
N GLN A 10 22.03 9.51 9.50
CA GLN A 10 22.50 8.22 9.96
C GLN A 10 21.93 7.85 11.32
N ALA A 11 21.87 8.80 12.25
CA ALA A 11 21.28 8.57 13.57
C ALA A 11 19.79 8.23 13.49
N LEU A 12 19.03 8.88 12.60
CA LEU A 12 17.61 8.61 12.36
C LEU A 12 17.39 7.24 11.72
N GLU A 13 18.30 6.79 10.88
CA GLU A 13 18.25 5.46 10.29
C GLU A 13 18.60 4.39 11.35
N ASP A 14 19.63 4.65 12.16
CA ASP A 14 20.10 3.70 13.19
C ASP A 14 19.05 3.47 14.28
N ASP A 15 18.36 4.51 14.70
CA ASP A 15 17.27 4.41 15.69
C ASP A 15 15.92 4.00 15.09
N ARG A 16 15.90 3.77 13.76
CA ARG A 16 14.72 3.36 12.99
C ARG A 16 13.58 4.39 12.96
N THR A 17 13.89 5.66 13.14
CA THR A 17 12.95 6.74 12.84
C THR A 17 12.72 6.83 11.35
N ILE A 18 13.80 6.70 10.55
CA ILE A 18 13.71 6.53 9.10
C ILE A 18 13.82 5.03 8.80
N LEU A 19 12.75 4.45 8.28
CA LEU A 19 12.71 3.03 7.92
C LEU A 19 13.22 2.74 6.52
N GLY A 20 13.16 3.71 5.63
CA GLY A 20 13.58 3.55 4.24
C GLY A 20 13.28 4.79 3.42
N TYR A 21 13.63 4.70 2.15
CA TYR A 21 13.42 5.76 1.16
C TYR A 21 12.70 5.18 -0.04
N MET A 22 11.84 5.96 -0.64
CA MET A 22 11.17 5.55 -1.87
C MET A 22 10.98 6.73 -2.81
N ALA A 23 11.06 6.47 -4.10
CA ALA A 23 10.72 7.45 -5.12
C ALA A 23 9.23 7.38 -5.44
N LEU A 24 8.59 8.53 -5.58
CA LEU A 24 7.25 8.62 -6.15
C LEU A 24 7.39 8.61 -7.68
N ILE A 25 6.78 7.64 -8.32
CA ILE A 25 6.93 7.41 -9.75
C ILE A 25 5.57 7.58 -10.43
N ASN A 26 5.58 8.26 -11.56
CA ASN A 26 4.40 8.32 -12.43
C ASN A 26 4.36 7.05 -13.29
N ASP A 27 3.48 6.12 -12.93
CA ASP A 27 3.33 4.83 -13.59
C ASP A 27 2.92 4.94 -15.07
N GLU A 28 2.31 6.06 -15.47
CA GLU A 28 1.95 6.30 -16.88
C GLU A 28 3.19 6.44 -17.78
N LYS A 29 4.34 6.85 -17.22
CA LYS A 29 5.60 7.04 -17.95
C LYS A 29 6.50 5.83 -17.95
N ILE A 30 6.17 4.81 -17.20
CA ILE A 30 6.96 3.58 -17.11
C ILE A 30 6.11 2.42 -17.63
N PRO A 31 6.65 1.60 -18.54
CA PRO A 31 5.93 0.44 -19.05
C PRO A 31 5.97 -0.72 -18.04
N VAL A 32 5.41 -0.51 -16.85
CA VAL A 32 5.31 -1.54 -15.83
C VAL A 32 3.83 -1.79 -15.57
N ASP A 33 3.36 -2.93 -16.04
CA ASP A 33 2.01 -3.40 -15.74
C ASP A 33 2.01 -4.04 -14.35
N ARG A 34 1.65 -3.26 -13.35
CA ARG A 34 1.38 -3.77 -12.01
C ARG A 34 -0.08 -3.60 -11.67
N VAL A 35 -0.66 -4.65 -11.16
CA VAL A 35 -2.02 -4.62 -10.64
C VAL A 35 -1.95 -4.35 -9.14
N ARG A 36 -2.58 -3.28 -8.73
CA ARG A 36 -2.72 -2.93 -7.32
C ARG A 36 -4.14 -3.14 -6.87
N ALA A 37 -4.30 -3.67 -5.68
CA ALA A 37 -5.60 -3.91 -5.08
C ALA A 37 -5.61 -3.50 -3.62
N VAL A 38 -6.78 -3.11 -3.16
CA VAL A 38 -7.05 -2.83 -1.76
C VAL A 38 -7.99 -3.92 -1.25
N ILE A 39 -7.62 -4.58 -0.18
CA ILE A 39 -8.37 -5.70 0.38
C ILE A 39 -8.86 -5.32 1.77
N GLU A 40 -10.17 -5.28 1.92
CA GLU A 40 -10.82 -5.19 3.22
C GLU A 40 -10.88 -6.57 3.83
N VAL A 41 -10.40 -6.72 5.05
CA VAL A 41 -10.36 -7.99 5.74
C VAL A 41 -11.12 -7.87 7.05
N LYS A 42 -12.09 -8.75 7.23
CA LYS A 42 -12.83 -8.87 8.49
C LYS A 42 -12.25 -10.02 9.29
N LEU A 43 -11.91 -9.76 10.54
CA LEU A 43 -11.23 -10.69 11.42
C LEU A 43 -12.07 -11.04 12.63
N THR A 44 -11.81 -12.23 13.19
CA THR A 44 -12.28 -12.58 14.53
C THR A 44 -11.23 -12.12 15.55
N PRO A 45 -11.60 -11.33 16.58
CA PRO A 45 -10.65 -10.94 17.62
C PRO A 45 -10.10 -12.15 18.36
N GLU A 46 -8.78 -12.18 18.56
CA GLU A 46 -8.14 -13.19 19.39
C GLU A 46 -8.25 -12.80 20.87
N ARG A 47 -8.34 -13.79 21.76
CA ARG A 47 -8.48 -13.56 23.21
C ARG A 47 -7.28 -12.82 23.81
N GLU A 48 -6.08 -13.06 23.28
CA GLU A 48 -4.85 -12.41 23.71
C GLU A 48 -4.27 -11.63 22.54
N GLY A 49 -4.20 -10.30 22.66
CA GLY A 49 -3.58 -9.43 21.67
C GLY A 49 -4.49 -8.90 20.56
N GLY A 50 -5.81 -9.18 20.61
CA GLY A 50 -6.77 -8.64 19.65
C GLY A 50 -6.49 -9.08 18.21
N PHE A 51 -6.21 -8.12 17.32
CA PHE A 51 -5.94 -8.40 15.91
C PHE A 51 -4.45 -8.44 15.55
N ASN A 52 -3.57 -8.15 16.50
CA ASN A 52 -2.15 -7.89 16.21
C ASN A 52 -1.41 -9.09 15.62
N HIS A 53 -1.66 -10.29 16.12
CA HIS A 53 -0.98 -11.49 15.65
C HIS A 53 -1.34 -11.79 14.18
N LEU A 54 -2.62 -11.74 13.86
CA LEU A 54 -3.11 -12.02 12.52
C LEU A 54 -2.72 -10.91 11.53
N ALA A 55 -2.82 -9.64 11.97
CA ALA A 55 -2.37 -8.51 11.18
C ALA A 55 -0.88 -8.60 10.83
N SER A 56 -0.05 -8.99 11.80
CA SER A 56 1.38 -9.20 11.58
C SER A 56 1.67 -10.33 10.60
N ARG A 57 0.91 -11.41 10.64
CA ARG A 57 1.03 -12.52 9.67
C ARG A 57 0.69 -12.06 8.27
N ILE A 58 -0.40 -11.33 8.11
CA ILE A 58 -0.82 -10.78 6.81
C ILE A 58 0.24 -9.81 6.27
N ALA A 59 0.74 -8.91 7.12
CA ALA A 59 1.73 -7.92 6.72
C ALA A 59 3.08 -8.52 6.27
N ARG A 60 3.40 -9.76 6.66
CA ARG A 60 4.64 -10.43 6.28
C ARG A 60 4.64 -11.00 4.87
N HIS A 61 3.48 -11.10 4.23
CA HIS A 61 3.41 -11.57 2.85
C HIS A 61 4.07 -10.58 1.90
N ARG A 62 4.87 -11.09 0.97
CA ARG A 62 5.62 -10.27 0.02
C ARG A 62 4.71 -9.43 -0.87
N GLU A 63 3.53 -9.94 -1.18
CA GLU A 63 2.52 -9.28 -2.01
C GLU A 63 1.88 -8.08 -1.31
N VAL A 64 1.95 -8.02 0.03
CA VAL A 64 1.37 -6.94 0.83
C VAL A 64 2.36 -5.79 0.92
N THR A 65 2.01 -4.64 0.38
CA THR A 65 2.83 -3.43 0.39
C THR A 65 2.50 -2.52 1.57
N ALA A 66 1.28 -2.58 2.09
CA ALA A 66 0.87 -1.84 3.28
C ALA A 66 -0.29 -2.57 3.95
N CYS A 67 -0.36 -2.46 5.27
CA CYS A 67 -1.42 -3.09 6.06
C CYS A 67 -1.76 -2.19 7.25
N TYR A 68 -3.03 -1.88 7.41
CA TYR A 68 -3.51 -0.97 8.45
C TYR A 68 -4.65 -1.58 9.24
N LEU A 69 -4.64 -1.36 10.56
CA LEU A 69 -5.81 -1.62 11.39
C LEU A 69 -6.80 -0.45 11.22
N MET A 70 -8.03 -0.78 10.92
CA MET A 70 -9.06 0.20 10.60
C MET A 70 -10.20 0.15 11.60
N SER A 71 -10.85 1.27 11.80
CA SER A 71 -12.15 1.34 12.47
C SER A 71 -13.26 1.34 11.41
N GLY A 72 -14.36 0.63 11.68
CA GLY A 72 -15.50 0.59 10.75
C GLY A 72 -16.03 -0.81 10.52
N SER A 73 -16.53 -1.06 9.32
CA SER A 73 -17.19 -2.32 8.97
C SER A 73 -16.22 -3.49 8.75
N TYR A 74 -14.94 -3.23 8.58
CA TYR A 74 -13.87 -4.22 8.46
C TYR A 74 -12.74 -3.84 9.41
N ASP A 75 -11.83 -4.78 9.65
CA ASP A 75 -10.80 -4.63 10.69
C ASP A 75 -9.43 -4.27 10.14
N LEU A 76 -9.06 -4.83 8.98
CA LEU A 76 -7.79 -4.55 8.31
C LEU A 76 -8.01 -4.07 6.89
N LEU A 77 -7.14 -3.17 6.46
CA LEU A 77 -7.02 -2.74 5.07
C LEU A 77 -5.62 -3.10 4.60
N ALA A 78 -5.53 -3.99 3.63
CA ALA A 78 -4.26 -4.43 3.04
C ALA A 78 -4.14 -3.94 1.60
N PHE A 79 -3.00 -3.34 1.28
CA PHE A 79 -2.63 -2.97 -0.08
C PHE A 79 -1.76 -4.08 -0.64
N VAL A 80 -2.13 -4.59 -1.80
CA VAL A 80 -1.49 -5.75 -2.43
C VAL A 80 -1.10 -5.40 -3.86
N GLU A 81 0.06 -5.84 -4.27
CA GLU A 81 0.54 -5.72 -5.65
C GLU A 81 0.83 -7.08 -6.26
N GLY A 82 0.49 -7.22 -7.53
CA GLY A 82 0.76 -8.41 -8.32
C GLY A 82 1.02 -8.05 -9.78
N GLU A 83 1.51 -9.00 -10.55
CA GLU A 83 1.76 -8.82 -11.97
C GLU A 83 0.48 -8.89 -12.80
N SER A 84 -0.54 -9.59 -12.30
CA SER A 84 -1.82 -9.76 -12.99
C SER A 84 -2.98 -9.79 -12.00
N LEU A 85 -4.21 -9.61 -12.52
CA LEU A 85 -5.43 -9.79 -11.74
C LEU A 85 -5.51 -11.19 -11.13
N LYS A 86 -5.05 -12.19 -11.87
CA LYS A 86 -5.02 -13.58 -11.43
C LYS A 86 -4.09 -13.79 -10.24
N ASP A 87 -2.94 -13.14 -10.24
CA ASP A 87 -1.98 -13.22 -9.13
C ASP A 87 -2.55 -12.67 -7.84
N VAL A 88 -3.21 -11.51 -7.91
CA VAL A 88 -3.87 -10.90 -6.76
C VAL A 88 -5.02 -11.79 -6.27
N ALA A 89 -5.86 -12.28 -7.18
CA ALA A 89 -6.97 -13.16 -6.83
C ALA A 89 -6.48 -14.47 -6.20
N SER A 90 -5.41 -15.06 -6.71
CA SER A 90 -4.80 -16.26 -6.15
C SER A 90 -4.23 -16.01 -4.76
N PHE A 91 -3.58 -14.87 -4.56
CA PHE A 91 -3.09 -14.48 -3.24
C PHE A 91 -4.23 -14.42 -2.22
N VAL A 92 -5.34 -13.76 -2.57
CA VAL A 92 -6.49 -13.64 -1.67
C VAL A 92 -7.10 -15.01 -1.37
N SER A 93 -7.34 -15.82 -2.37
CA SER A 93 -8.01 -17.11 -2.20
C SER A 93 -7.15 -18.17 -1.53
N GLU A 94 -5.85 -18.19 -1.81
CA GLU A 94 -4.95 -19.24 -1.33
C GLU A 94 -4.24 -18.89 -0.03
N LYS A 95 -3.85 -17.62 0.14
CA LYS A 95 -3.03 -17.21 1.28
C LYS A 95 -3.81 -16.41 2.32
N LEU A 96 -4.71 -15.53 1.89
CA LEU A 96 -5.42 -14.63 2.81
C LEU A 96 -6.68 -15.26 3.37
N SER A 97 -7.57 -15.75 2.52
CA SER A 97 -8.86 -16.32 2.93
C SER A 97 -8.73 -17.64 3.69
N THR A 98 -7.60 -18.32 3.56
CA THR A 98 -7.33 -19.59 4.25
C THR A 98 -6.76 -19.41 5.65
N LEU A 99 -6.39 -18.19 6.04
CA LEU A 99 -5.89 -17.92 7.38
C LEU A 99 -7.01 -18.11 8.42
N GLN A 100 -6.70 -18.85 9.48
CA GLN A 100 -7.62 -18.98 10.59
C GLN A 100 -7.81 -17.63 11.27
N GLY A 101 -9.07 -17.23 11.46
CA GLY A 101 -9.43 -15.93 12.02
C GLY A 101 -9.88 -14.91 10.97
N VAL A 102 -9.67 -15.17 9.69
CA VAL A 102 -10.23 -14.35 8.60
C VAL A 102 -11.67 -14.78 8.36
N VAL A 103 -12.60 -13.85 8.59
CA VAL A 103 -14.04 -14.10 8.42
C VAL A 103 -14.44 -13.89 6.97
N SER A 104 -14.03 -12.75 6.40
CA SER A 104 -14.35 -12.41 5.02
C SER A 104 -13.34 -11.43 4.46
N THR A 105 -13.25 -11.39 3.13
CA THR A 105 -12.40 -10.46 2.39
C THR A 105 -13.19 -9.83 1.26
N SER A 106 -12.91 -8.56 0.99
CA SER A 106 -13.46 -7.84 -0.17
C SER A 106 -12.30 -7.19 -0.91
N THR A 107 -12.15 -7.52 -2.20
CA THR A 107 -11.04 -7.05 -3.01
C THR A 107 -11.49 -5.97 -3.98
N HIS A 108 -10.81 -4.83 -3.93
CA HIS A 108 -11.05 -3.70 -4.81
C HIS A 108 -9.80 -3.43 -5.63
N PHE A 109 -9.89 -3.56 -6.95
CA PHE A 109 -8.77 -3.27 -7.83
C PHE A 109 -8.64 -1.77 -8.06
N MET A 110 -7.43 -1.25 -7.92
CA MET A 110 -7.14 0.15 -8.19
C MET A 110 -7.02 0.35 -9.70
N LEU A 111 -7.92 1.13 -10.26
CA LEU A 111 -7.97 1.33 -11.71
C LEU A 111 -7.06 2.46 -12.18
N LYS A 112 -7.09 3.59 -11.48
CA LYS A 112 -6.30 4.77 -11.85
C LYS A 112 -6.01 5.62 -10.63
N PRO A 113 -4.75 5.93 -10.35
CA PRO A 113 -4.41 6.89 -9.33
C PRO A 113 -4.55 8.32 -9.87
N TYR A 114 -5.15 9.19 -9.11
CA TYR A 114 -5.22 10.63 -9.42
C TYR A 114 -4.22 11.43 -8.58
N LYS A 115 -4.00 10.99 -7.36
CA LYS A 115 -3.10 11.64 -6.41
C LYS A 115 -2.50 10.60 -5.47
N GLU A 116 -1.19 10.66 -5.26
CA GLU A 116 -0.50 9.81 -4.28
C GLU A 116 0.51 10.66 -3.50
N HIS A 117 0.53 10.46 -2.19
CA HIS A 117 1.47 11.16 -1.29
C HIS A 117 1.52 12.69 -1.50
N GLY A 118 0.36 13.29 -1.77
CA GLY A 118 0.25 14.72 -2.02
C GLY A 118 0.61 15.19 -3.43
N MET A 119 1.04 14.28 -4.29
CA MET A 119 1.41 14.58 -5.68
C MET A 119 0.28 14.23 -6.64
N LEU A 120 -0.08 15.16 -7.52
CA LEU A 120 -1.04 14.94 -8.59
C LEU A 120 -0.38 14.13 -9.71
N LEU A 121 -0.98 12.99 -10.07
CA LEU A 121 -0.44 12.06 -11.06
C LEU A 121 -1.08 12.25 -12.44
N ALA A 122 -2.35 12.64 -12.49
CA ALA A 122 -3.03 12.92 -13.75
C ALA A 122 -2.57 14.27 -14.30
N SER A 123 -2.07 14.29 -15.53
CA SER A 123 -1.89 15.55 -16.25
C SER A 123 -3.28 16.16 -16.49
N ASP A 124 -3.51 17.29 -15.89
CA ASP A 124 -4.73 18.04 -16.11
C ASP A 124 -4.63 18.66 -17.51
N GLU A 125 -5.29 18.03 -18.49
CA GLU A 125 -5.36 18.59 -19.85
C GLU A 125 -5.93 20.00 -19.86
N SER A 126 -6.72 20.37 -18.84
CA SER A 126 -7.25 21.70 -18.65
C SER A 126 -6.15 22.72 -18.33
N ASN A 127 -5.11 22.28 -17.63
CA ASN A 127 -4.00 23.15 -17.25
C ASN A 127 -3.04 23.46 -18.43
N GLN A 128 -2.97 22.55 -19.41
CA GLN A 128 -2.20 22.81 -20.64
C GLN A 128 -2.86 23.87 -21.51
N ARG A 129 -4.18 24.01 -21.47
CA ARG A 129 -4.89 25.04 -22.22
C ARG A 129 -4.72 26.44 -21.62
N LEU A 130 -4.51 26.54 -20.31
CA LEU A 130 -4.31 27.83 -19.64
C LEU A 130 -2.91 28.42 -19.88
N HIS A 131 -1.92 27.60 -20.23
CA HIS A 131 -0.55 28.05 -20.52
C HIS A 131 -0.34 28.52 -21.99
N VAL A 132 -1.31 28.31 -22.83
CA VAL A 132 -1.22 28.66 -24.27
C VAL A 132 -1.95 29.96 -24.59
N ALA A 133 -2.69 30.56 -23.65
CA ALA A 133 -3.31 31.87 -23.85
C ALA A 133 -2.27 32.98 -23.82
N PRO A 134 -2.19 33.86 -24.83
CA PRO A 134 -1.25 34.98 -24.86
C PRO A 134 -1.54 36.01 -23.80
#